data_5aa72dbebd4a6031ff3226dec66a8fb5
#
_entry.id   5aa72dbebd4a6031ff3226dec66a8fb5
#
_cell.length_a   1.000
_cell.length_b   1.000
_cell.length_c   1.000
_cell.angle_alpha   90.00
_cell.angle_beta   90.00
_cell.angle_gamma   90.00
#
_symmetry.space_group_name_H-M   'P 1'
#
loop_
_entity.id
_entity.type
_entity.pdbx_description
1 polymer ?
#
loop_
_entity_poly.entity_id
_entity_poly.type
_entity_poly.pdbx_seq_one_letter_code
_entity_poly.pdbx_strand_id
1 'polypeptide(L)'
;MIRVAIVEDDAEVQGVLQEYVRRYTRQYGTEFEVTVFADGVDILEDYRAVYDIIFLDVEMKHLDGMTTAERIRQMDADVILIFITNMAQYAIRGYSVGALDYVLKPVPYFAFRSSCSRRLPGWKSGQSTT
;
A
#
# COMPACT_ATOMS: atom_id res chain seq x y z
N MET A 1 -3.39 -13.14 -9.45
CA MET A 1 -3.90 -12.56 -8.21
C MET A 1 -2.84 -11.63 -7.62
N ILE A 2 -3.24 -10.44 -7.29
CA ILE A 2 -2.34 -9.43 -6.75
C ILE A 2 -2.40 -9.50 -5.23
N ARG A 3 -1.26 -9.60 -4.58
CA ARG A 3 -1.21 -9.69 -3.12
C ARG A 3 -0.92 -8.34 -2.53
N VAL A 4 -1.82 -7.88 -1.66
CA VAL A 4 -1.77 -6.55 -1.07
C VAL A 4 -1.74 -6.66 0.45
N ALA A 5 -0.83 -5.92 1.08
CA ALA A 5 -0.87 -5.74 2.52
C ALA A 5 -1.32 -4.33 2.82
N ILE A 6 -2.15 -4.19 3.85
CA ILE A 6 -2.58 -2.90 4.36
C ILE A 6 -2.10 -2.82 5.80
N VAL A 7 -1.21 -1.86 6.08
CA VAL A 7 -0.66 -1.67 7.42
C VAL A 7 -1.22 -0.36 7.97
N GLU A 8 -2.22 -0.48 8.81
CA GLU A 8 -3.00 0.67 9.27
C GLU A 8 -3.69 0.32 10.57
N ASP A 9 -3.53 1.14 11.60
CA ASP A 9 -4.15 0.84 12.89
C ASP A 9 -5.58 1.37 13.04
N ASP A 10 -6.05 2.21 12.14
CA ASP A 10 -7.40 2.77 12.19
C ASP A 10 -8.34 1.85 11.41
N ALA A 11 -9.30 1.24 12.13
CA ALA A 11 -10.22 0.29 11.52
C ALA A 11 -11.08 0.91 10.42
N GLU A 12 -11.41 2.19 10.55
CA GLU A 12 -12.21 2.88 9.54
C GLU A 12 -11.42 3.00 8.24
N VAL A 13 -10.16 3.37 8.33
CA VAL A 13 -9.31 3.49 7.15
C VAL A 13 -9.08 2.12 6.52
N GLN A 14 -8.88 1.09 7.36
CA GLN A 14 -8.76 -0.28 6.85
C GLN A 14 -9.96 -0.65 6.00
N GLY A 15 -11.15 -0.33 6.50
CA GLY A 15 -12.39 -0.64 5.79
C GLY A 15 -12.52 0.11 4.47
N VAL A 16 -12.12 1.38 4.46
CA VAL A 16 -12.15 2.18 3.24
C VAL A 16 -11.25 1.57 2.17
N LEU A 17 -10.03 1.20 2.56
CA LEU A 17 -9.09 0.63 1.60
C LEU A 17 -9.56 -0.72 1.09
N GLN A 18 -10.14 -1.54 1.95
CA GLN A 18 -10.69 -2.82 1.53
C GLN A 18 -11.86 -2.64 0.56
N GLU A 19 -12.69 -1.61 0.80
CA GLU A 19 -13.76 -1.32 -0.12
C GLU A 19 -13.23 -0.85 -1.47
N TYR A 20 -12.15 -0.08 -1.46
CA TYR A 20 -11.51 0.35 -2.71
C TYR A 20 -10.97 -0.84 -3.50
N VAL A 21 -10.42 -1.82 -2.81
CA VAL A 21 -9.95 -3.05 -3.46
C VAL A 21 -11.12 -3.75 -4.14
N ARG A 22 -12.25 -3.88 -3.45
CA ARG A 22 -13.43 -4.53 -4.02
C ARG A 22 -13.95 -3.76 -5.23
N ARG A 23 -13.96 -2.42 -5.12
CA ARG A 23 -14.41 -1.58 -6.22
C ARG A 23 -13.51 -1.72 -7.43
N TYR A 24 -12.21 -1.78 -7.21
CA TYR A 24 -11.23 -1.95 -8.28
C TYR A 24 -11.44 -3.30 -8.98
N THR A 25 -11.67 -4.35 -8.20
CA THR A 25 -11.93 -5.66 -8.77
C THR A 25 -13.19 -5.64 -9.64
N ARG A 26 -14.26 -5.00 -9.17
CA ARG A 26 -15.48 -4.90 -9.95
C ARG A 26 -15.27 -4.11 -11.23
N GLN A 27 -14.43 -3.09 -11.16
CA GLN A 27 -14.23 -2.18 -12.28
C GLN A 27 -13.32 -2.78 -13.36
N TYR A 28 -12.28 -3.48 -12.93
CA TYR A 28 -11.25 -3.93 -13.86
C TYR A 28 -11.06 -5.44 -13.92
N GLY A 29 -11.74 -6.19 -13.08
CA GLY A 29 -11.60 -7.64 -13.08
C GLY A 29 -10.32 -8.15 -12.40
N THR A 30 -9.53 -7.26 -11.84
CA THR A 30 -8.30 -7.65 -11.16
C THR A 30 -8.62 -8.23 -9.80
N GLU A 31 -8.10 -9.41 -9.50
CA GLU A 31 -8.34 -10.06 -8.22
C GLU A 31 -7.21 -9.77 -7.26
N PHE A 32 -7.56 -9.51 -6.01
CA PHE A 32 -6.60 -9.21 -4.95
C PHE A 32 -6.75 -10.17 -3.80
N GLU A 33 -5.62 -10.49 -3.18
CA GLU A 33 -5.61 -11.15 -1.88
C GLU A 33 -5.10 -10.11 -0.88
N VAL A 34 -5.93 -9.74 0.10
CA VAL A 34 -5.61 -8.65 1.02
C VAL A 34 -5.33 -9.18 2.40
N THR A 35 -4.22 -8.75 2.99
CA THR A 35 -3.89 -9.03 4.39
C THR A 35 -3.78 -7.69 5.11
N VAL A 36 -4.45 -7.57 6.25
CA VAL A 36 -4.46 -6.32 7.02
C VAL A 36 -3.66 -6.51 8.29
N PHE A 37 -2.75 -5.58 8.54
CA PHE A 37 -1.95 -5.55 9.76
C PHE A 37 -2.24 -4.25 10.48
N ALA A 38 -2.39 -4.32 11.80
CA ALA A 38 -2.71 -3.13 12.58
C ALA A 38 -1.49 -2.27 12.90
N ASP A 39 -0.29 -2.81 12.73
CA ASP A 39 0.93 -2.08 13.09
C ASP A 39 2.11 -2.62 12.31
N GLY A 40 3.18 -1.81 12.23
CA GLY A 40 4.39 -2.25 11.56
C GLY A 40 5.05 -3.45 12.21
N VAL A 41 4.91 -3.57 13.54
CA VAL A 41 5.43 -4.73 14.25
C VAL A 41 4.83 -6.02 13.69
N ASP A 42 3.54 -5.98 13.39
CA ASP A 42 2.83 -7.19 12.96
C ASP A 42 3.28 -7.69 11.60
N ILE A 43 3.51 -6.79 10.66
CA ILE A 43 3.96 -7.22 9.34
C ILE A 43 5.41 -7.67 9.37
N LEU A 44 6.22 -7.08 10.25
CA LEU A 44 7.64 -7.40 10.31
C LEU A 44 7.93 -8.69 11.07
N GLU A 45 7.01 -9.11 11.92
CA GLU A 45 7.24 -10.25 12.80
C GLU A 45 7.64 -11.50 12.02
N ASP A 46 7.03 -11.73 10.87
CA ASP A 46 7.37 -12.88 10.04
C ASP A 46 7.26 -12.46 8.58
N TYR A 47 7.97 -11.40 8.23
CA TYR A 47 7.83 -10.82 6.89
C TYR A 47 8.29 -11.79 5.82
N ARG A 48 7.48 -11.94 4.80
CA ARG A 48 7.84 -12.70 3.61
C ARG A 48 7.63 -11.82 2.40
N ALA A 49 8.51 -11.97 1.43
CA ALA A 49 8.45 -11.18 0.20
C ALA A 49 7.42 -11.77 -0.75
N VAL A 50 6.16 -11.76 -0.30
CA VAL A 50 5.06 -12.32 -1.08
C VAL A 50 4.07 -11.27 -1.55
N TYR A 51 4.26 -10.02 -1.14
CA TYR A 51 3.32 -8.95 -1.49
C TYR A 51 3.76 -8.24 -2.74
N ASP A 52 2.78 -7.84 -3.54
CA ASP A 52 3.03 -6.99 -4.71
C ASP A 52 2.98 -5.53 -4.32
N ILE A 53 2.06 -5.18 -3.43
CA ILE A 53 1.88 -3.80 -2.97
C ILE A 53 1.65 -3.79 -1.47
N ILE A 54 2.24 -2.82 -0.79
CA ILE A 54 1.96 -2.58 0.62
C ILE A 54 1.51 -1.13 0.78
N PHE A 55 0.29 -0.94 1.27
CA PHE A 55 -0.21 0.37 1.68
C PHE A 55 0.11 0.55 3.15
N LEU A 56 0.70 1.68 3.52
CA LEU A 56 1.34 1.81 4.80
C LEU A 56 1.11 3.19 5.37
N ASP A 57 0.53 3.26 6.57
CA ASP A 57 0.40 4.53 7.26
C ASP A 57 1.73 4.84 7.97
N VAL A 58 2.04 6.12 8.10
CA VAL A 58 3.23 6.55 8.80
C VAL A 58 3.03 6.53 10.31
N GLU A 59 1.88 7.04 10.77
CA GLU A 59 1.62 7.13 12.21
C GLU A 59 0.94 5.87 12.71
N MET A 60 1.67 5.08 13.47
CA MET A 60 1.11 3.89 14.10
C MET A 60 1.60 3.80 15.54
N LYS A 61 0.93 2.95 16.32
CA LYS A 61 1.09 2.95 17.77
C LYS A 61 2.46 2.47 18.24
N HIS A 62 2.98 1.41 17.65
CA HIS A 62 4.21 0.78 18.13
C HIS A 62 5.40 1.03 17.24
N LEU A 63 5.24 0.82 15.94
CA LEU A 63 6.33 1.03 15.01
C LEU A 63 5.81 1.86 13.84
N ASP A 64 6.39 3.02 13.62
CA ASP A 64 5.91 3.91 12.58
C ASP A 64 6.16 3.34 11.18
N GLY A 65 5.43 3.88 10.21
CA GLY A 65 5.47 3.37 8.85
C GLY A 65 6.79 3.60 8.14
N MET A 66 7.49 4.68 8.47
CA MET A 66 8.79 4.93 7.82
C MET A 66 9.81 3.90 8.24
N THR A 67 9.89 3.61 9.54
CA THR A 67 10.79 2.59 10.04
C THR A 67 10.40 1.22 9.50
N THR A 68 9.10 0.93 9.46
CA THR A 68 8.60 -0.31 8.90
C THR A 68 9.03 -0.45 7.44
N ALA A 69 8.85 0.60 6.66
CA ALA A 69 9.20 0.58 5.24
C ALA A 69 10.70 0.38 5.03
N GLU A 70 11.51 1.03 5.85
CA GLU A 70 12.95 0.87 5.76
C GLU A 70 13.37 -0.57 6.00
N ARG A 71 12.76 -1.21 6.99
CA ARG A 71 13.08 -2.61 7.29
C ARG A 71 12.58 -3.54 6.21
N ILE A 72 11.37 -3.28 5.69
CA ILE A 72 10.85 -4.07 4.58
C ILE A 72 11.76 -3.96 3.37
N ARG A 73 12.24 -2.76 3.07
CA ARG A 73 13.07 -2.56 1.90
C ARG A 73 14.41 -3.27 2.00
N GLN A 74 14.89 -3.50 3.21
CA GLN A 74 16.10 -4.28 3.41
C GLN A 74 15.89 -5.77 3.07
N MET A 75 14.66 -6.25 3.21
CA MET A 75 14.33 -7.65 2.95
C MET A 75 13.72 -7.87 1.56
N ASP A 76 13.17 -6.81 0.97
CA ASP A 76 12.36 -6.93 -0.23
C ASP A 76 12.54 -5.67 -1.05
N ALA A 77 13.42 -5.72 -2.02
CA ALA A 77 13.75 -4.55 -2.83
C ALA A 77 12.68 -4.22 -3.86
N ASP A 78 11.81 -5.19 -4.17
CA ASP A 78 10.92 -5.05 -5.31
C ASP A 78 9.48 -4.72 -4.98
N VAL A 79 9.07 -4.88 -3.72
CA VAL A 79 7.68 -4.63 -3.36
C VAL A 79 7.34 -3.16 -3.57
N ILE A 80 6.13 -2.92 -4.05
CA ILE A 80 5.64 -1.55 -4.25
C ILE A 80 5.13 -1.02 -2.92
N LEU A 81 5.72 0.09 -2.45
CA LEU A 81 5.31 0.72 -1.21
C LEU A 81 4.56 2.00 -1.52
N ILE A 82 3.38 2.14 -0.92
CA ILE A 82 2.55 3.34 -1.09
C ILE A 82 2.17 3.80 0.31
N PHE A 83 2.62 5.00 0.66
CA PHE A 83 2.27 5.58 1.95
C PHE A 83 0.92 6.28 1.87
N ILE A 84 0.10 6.09 2.91
CA ILE A 84 -1.15 6.81 3.06
C ILE A 84 -1.18 7.37 4.47
N THR A 85 -1.23 8.68 4.62
CA THR A 85 -1.04 9.27 5.93
C THR A 85 -1.55 10.70 5.97
N ASN A 86 -1.68 11.25 7.18
CA ASN A 86 -1.92 12.67 7.39
C ASN A 86 -0.63 13.48 7.41
N MET A 87 0.52 12.82 7.34
CA MET A 87 1.80 13.45 7.68
C MET A 87 2.57 13.82 6.42
N ALA A 88 2.24 14.97 5.82
CA ALA A 88 2.88 15.40 4.58
C ALA A 88 4.39 15.59 4.73
N GLN A 89 4.86 15.93 5.93
CA GLN A 89 6.27 16.21 6.13
C GLN A 89 7.17 14.97 5.99
N TYR A 90 6.59 13.79 5.91
CA TYR A 90 7.39 12.57 5.74
C TYR A 90 7.61 12.17 4.29
N ALA A 91 7.13 12.95 3.35
CA ALA A 91 7.22 12.58 1.92
C ALA A 91 8.66 12.35 1.47
N ILE A 92 9.59 13.19 1.94
CA ILE A 92 10.99 13.07 1.54
C ILE A 92 11.58 11.74 2.00
N ARG A 93 11.24 11.32 3.23
CA ARG A 93 11.69 10.01 3.72
C ARG A 93 11.08 8.87 2.91
N GLY A 94 9.85 9.06 2.43
CA GLY A 94 9.21 8.08 1.56
C GLY A 94 10.02 7.84 0.30
N TYR A 95 10.58 8.89 -0.28
CA TYR A 95 11.42 8.75 -1.45
C TYR A 95 12.67 7.94 -1.16
N SER A 96 13.22 8.06 0.05
CA SER A 96 14.47 7.36 0.38
C SER A 96 14.27 5.84 0.47
N VAL A 97 13.03 5.36 0.66
CA VAL A 97 12.75 3.93 0.64
C VAL A 97 12.16 3.49 -0.70
N GLY A 98 12.16 4.38 -1.69
CA GLY A 98 11.68 4.05 -3.01
C GLY A 98 10.18 3.85 -3.07
N ALA A 99 9.42 4.62 -2.29
CA ALA A 99 7.96 4.54 -2.35
C ALA A 99 7.48 5.02 -3.71
N LEU A 100 6.51 4.32 -4.26
CA LEU A 100 5.90 4.72 -5.52
C LEU A 100 5.07 5.98 -5.35
N ASP A 101 4.39 6.07 -4.23
CA ASP A 101 3.45 7.16 -4.03
C ASP A 101 3.33 7.52 -2.55
N TYR A 102 2.88 8.72 -2.29
CA TYR A 102 2.69 9.23 -0.94
C TYR A 102 1.35 9.99 -0.97
N VAL A 103 0.32 9.38 -0.43
CA VAL A 103 -1.05 9.87 -0.55
C VAL A 103 -1.54 10.36 0.79
N LEU A 104 -2.07 11.58 0.83
CA LEU A 104 -2.60 12.15 2.06
C LEU A 104 -4.03 11.67 2.32
N LYS A 105 -4.33 11.44 3.58
CA LYS A 105 -5.69 11.11 4.01
C LYS A 105 -6.56 12.37 4.02
N PRO A 106 -7.84 12.25 3.77
CA PRO A 106 -8.57 11.02 3.40
C PRO A 106 -8.29 10.64 1.96
N VAL A 107 -8.06 9.34 1.74
CA VAL A 107 -7.65 8.85 0.42
C VAL A 107 -8.87 8.78 -0.49
N PRO A 108 -8.89 9.53 -1.59
CA PRO A 108 -9.99 9.35 -2.55
C PRO A 108 -9.74 8.11 -3.39
N TYR A 109 -10.80 7.49 -3.85
CA TYR A 109 -10.68 6.30 -4.68
C TYR A 109 -9.82 6.56 -5.92
N PHE A 110 -9.95 7.74 -6.49
CA PHE A 110 -9.16 8.11 -7.66
C PHE A 110 -7.66 7.95 -7.40
N ALA A 111 -7.18 8.40 -6.23
CA ALA A 111 -5.77 8.28 -5.91
C ALA A 111 -5.35 6.82 -5.72
N PHE A 112 -6.18 6.04 -5.05
CA PHE A 112 -5.94 4.61 -4.88
C PHE A 112 -5.85 3.93 -6.24
N ARG A 113 -6.82 4.19 -7.09
CA ARG A 113 -6.89 3.59 -8.42
C ARG A 113 -5.66 3.95 -9.24
N SER A 114 -5.27 5.22 -9.21
CA SER A 114 -4.12 5.69 -9.96
C SER A 114 -2.84 4.99 -9.51
N SER A 115 -2.65 4.86 -8.20
CA SER A 115 -1.46 4.21 -7.67
C SER A 115 -1.42 2.74 -8.08
N CYS A 116 -2.54 2.05 -8.01
CA CYS A 116 -2.60 0.65 -8.39
C CYS A 116 -2.33 0.46 -9.87
N SER A 117 -2.88 1.33 -10.70
CA SER A 117 -2.81 1.15 -12.15
C SER A 117 -1.42 1.30 -12.70
N ARG A 118 -0.55 2.08 -12.03
CA ARG A 118 0.72 2.45 -12.63
C ARG A 118 1.75 1.34 -12.63
N ARG A 119 1.67 0.40 -11.70
CA ARG A 119 2.78 -0.53 -11.54
C ARG A 119 2.41 -1.98 -11.32
N LEU A 120 1.14 -2.33 -11.30
CA LEU A 120 0.78 -3.72 -11.04
C LEU A 120 1.28 -4.63 -12.14
N PRO A 121 1.88 -5.78 -11.79
CA PRO A 121 2.25 -6.75 -12.80
C PRO A 121 1.01 -7.19 -13.56
N GLY A 122 1.13 -7.31 -14.86
CA GLY A 122 -0.01 -7.66 -15.68
C GLY A 122 -0.95 -6.52 -15.94
N TRP A 123 -0.79 -5.42 -15.26
CA TRP A 123 -1.55 -4.23 -15.61
C TRP A 123 -0.94 -3.69 -16.87
N LYS A 124 -1.66 -3.71 -17.92
CA LYS A 124 -1.07 -3.35 -19.12
C LYS A 124 -1.66 -2.19 -19.67
N SER A 125 -0.89 -1.54 -20.42
CA SER A 125 -1.41 -0.45 -21.20
C SER A 125 -2.57 -0.90 -22.00
N GLY A 126 -2.62 -2.12 -22.35
CA GLY A 126 -3.74 -2.64 -23.07
C GLY A 126 -5.01 -2.51 -22.32
N GLN A 127 -4.98 -2.72 -21.03
CA GLN A 127 -6.16 -2.54 -20.26
C GLN A 127 -6.50 -1.10 -20.14
N SER A 128 -5.50 -0.27 -20.04
CA SER A 128 -5.78 1.13 -19.88
C SER A 128 -6.16 1.79 -21.16
N THR A 129 -5.66 1.28 -22.24
CA THR A 129 -5.90 1.92 -23.50
C THR A 129 -7.09 1.46 -24.15
N THR A 130 -7.47 0.35 -23.78
CA THR A 130 -8.56 -0.18 -24.48
C THR A 130 -9.77 0.49 -24.12
#